data_1f489c6527c51574a66ed12ecabe6a1e
#
_entry.id   1f489c6527c51574a66ed12ecabe6a1e
#
_cell.length_a   1.000
_cell.length_b   1.000
_cell.length_c   1.000
_cell.angle_alpha   90.00
_cell.angle_beta   90.00
_cell.angle_gamma   90.00
#
_symmetry.space_group_name_H-M   'P 1'
#
loop_
_entity.id
_entity.type
_entity.pdbx_description
1 polymer ?
#
loop_
_entity_poly.entity_id
_entity_poly.type
_entity_poly.pdbx_seq_one_letter_code
_entity_poly.pdbx_strand_id
1 'polypeptide(L)'
;MRPVRVLLHFANTSESAVLRTLYLRPTKSPMANQADSFSPKNPSDAAAPEQPSGGVVGDYSLTHLRQLEAESIHIIREVAAEFQKPVMLYSIGKDSAVLVQLALKAFYPAKPPFPLLHIDTTWKFRQMIEFRENYARKELGLDLLVYTNTEGLKLNIPPWENSERHTEVMKTDALKQALDKYGFDSAFGGARRDEEKSRAKERVFSFRDTKHRWDPKNQRPELWNLFNGRVNKGESIRVFPMSNWTELDVWQYIHLESIPIVPLYLSAKRPVIRRKGVLLMRDDDRMPLLPGEKEEMLSVRFRTLGCYPLSGAVESDADTLPQIIQEMLLAKTSERQGRIIDQDEGGAGMEEKKRRGYF
;
A
#
# COMPACT_ATOMS: atom_id res chain seq x y z
N MET A 1 38.89 -13.76 -0.32
CA MET A 1 37.51 -14.15 0.03
C MET A 1 36.72 -14.31 -1.24
N ARG A 2 36.26 -15.51 -1.55
CA ARG A 2 35.54 -15.85 -2.78
C ARG A 2 34.06 -15.56 -2.61
N PRO A 3 33.30 -15.04 -3.61
CA PRO A 3 31.89 -14.81 -3.50
C PRO A 3 31.11 -16.14 -3.54
N VAL A 4 30.15 -16.28 -2.63
CA VAL A 4 29.20 -17.39 -2.57
C VAL A 4 28.18 -17.23 -3.68
N ARG A 5 28.15 -18.17 -4.63
CA ARG A 5 27.07 -18.30 -5.63
C ARG A 5 25.89 -19.02 -4.98
N VAL A 6 24.78 -18.34 -4.84
CA VAL A 6 23.48 -18.96 -4.54
C VAL A 6 22.88 -19.41 -5.87
N LEU A 7 22.81 -20.73 -6.09
CA LEU A 7 22.09 -21.35 -7.22
C LEU A 7 20.62 -21.50 -6.82
N LEU A 8 19.76 -20.70 -7.45
CA LEU A 8 18.31 -20.91 -7.41
C LEU A 8 17.92 -21.85 -8.56
N HIS A 9 17.42 -23.03 -8.21
CA HIS A 9 16.79 -23.95 -9.14
C HIS A 9 15.35 -23.48 -9.41
N PHE A 10 15.09 -23.05 -10.63
CA PHE A 10 13.75 -22.90 -11.16
C PHE A 10 13.48 -24.00 -12.17
N ALA A 11 12.35 -24.67 -11.98
CA ALA A 11 11.85 -25.69 -12.89
C ALA A 11 11.50 -25.06 -14.26
N ASN A 12 11.89 -25.77 -15.32
CA ASN A 12 11.73 -25.44 -16.71
C ASN A 12 10.25 -25.18 -17.10
N THR A 13 9.98 -23.97 -17.61
CA THR A 13 9.07 -23.76 -18.73
C THR A 13 9.70 -22.73 -19.67
N SER A 14 9.65 -23.00 -20.95
CA SER A 14 10.47 -22.52 -22.03
C SER A 14 10.10 -21.14 -22.58
N GLU A 15 10.18 -20.04 -21.83
CA GLU A 15 9.97 -18.67 -22.37
C GLU A 15 10.63 -17.50 -21.61
N SER A 16 11.58 -17.71 -20.74
CA SER A 16 12.21 -16.59 -19.97
C SER A 16 13.73 -16.45 -20.14
N ALA A 17 14.26 -16.73 -21.34
CA ALA A 17 15.72 -16.70 -21.58
C ALA A 17 16.29 -15.37 -22.12
N VAL A 18 15.52 -14.26 -22.24
CA VAL A 18 15.98 -13.04 -22.92
C VAL A 18 16.27 -11.84 -22.00
N LEU A 19 15.99 -11.90 -20.70
CA LEU A 19 16.11 -10.72 -19.82
C LEU A 19 17.23 -10.74 -18.78
N ARG A 20 18.32 -11.50 -18.98
CA ARG A 20 19.39 -11.66 -17.96
C ARG A 20 20.74 -10.98 -18.24
N THR A 21 20.85 -10.03 -19.15
CA THR A 21 22.20 -9.49 -19.51
C THR A 21 22.35 -7.96 -19.42
N LEU A 22 21.63 -7.25 -18.58
CA LEU A 22 21.73 -5.77 -18.55
C LEU A 22 22.05 -5.10 -17.20
N TYR A 23 22.55 -5.83 -16.21
CA TYR A 23 23.05 -5.17 -15.00
C TYR A 23 24.45 -5.67 -14.65
N LEU A 24 25.48 -4.93 -15.06
CA LEU A 24 26.78 -4.73 -14.42
C LEU A 24 27.84 -4.23 -15.45
N ARG A 25 27.92 -2.92 -15.68
CA ARG A 25 29.20 -2.27 -16.07
C ARG A 25 29.24 -0.85 -15.48
N PRO A 26 30.29 -0.49 -14.75
CA PRO A 26 30.54 0.90 -14.38
C PRO A 26 31.16 1.63 -15.57
N THR A 27 30.56 2.73 -16.01
CA THR A 27 31.12 3.63 -17.03
C THR A 27 32.09 4.60 -16.36
N LYS A 28 33.36 4.52 -16.73
CA LYS A 28 34.38 5.56 -16.54
C LYS A 28 34.09 6.70 -17.51
N SER A 29 33.98 7.91 -17.01
CA SER A 29 34.01 9.15 -17.82
C SER A 29 35.45 9.49 -18.19
N PRO A 30 35.72 9.94 -19.41
CA PRO A 30 36.92 10.73 -19.70
C PRO A 30 36.57 12.21 -19.71
N MET A 31 37.34 13.01 -18.98
CA MET A 31 37.43 14.45 -19.16
C MET A 31 38.18 14.74 -20.47
N ALA A 32 37.65 15.65 -21.29
CA ALA A 32 38.43 16.37 -22.29
C ALA A 32 37.93 17.81 -22.33
N ASN A 33 38.88 18.70 -22.01
CA ASN A 33 38.81 20.14 -22.25
C ASN A 33 38.73 20.43 -23.75
N GLN A 34 37.83 21.32 -24.16
CA GLN A 34 38.04 22.22 -25.30
C GLN A 34 37.28 23.52 -25.05
N ALA A 35 38.05 24.60 -24.99
CA ALA A 35 37.58 25.97 -25.09
C ALA A 35 37.47 26.29 -26.58
N ASP A 36 36.34 26.87 -27.02
CA ASP A 36 36.27 27.63 -28.25
C ASP A 36 35.19 28.72 -28.23
N SER A 37 35.67 29.90 -28.37
CA SER A 37 35.24 31.18 -28.99
C SER A 37 33.74 31.47 -29.16
N PHE A 38 33.30 32.49 -28.44
CA PHE A 38 32.07 33.27 -28.68
C PHE A 38 32.18 34.11 -29.93
N SER A 39 31.20 34.03 -30.81
CA SER A 39 30.88 35.06 -31.82
C SER A 39 29.37 35.30 -31.86
N PRO A 40 28.89 36.57 -31.83
CA PRO A 40 27.46 36.85 -31.78
C PRO A 40 26.87 36.84 -33.21
N LYS A 41 25.77 36.10 -33.41
CA LYS A 41 24.93 36.20 -34.61
C LYS A 41 23.60 36.90 -34.30
N ASN A 42 23.21 37.72 -35.27
CA ASN A 42 22.08 38.63 -35.31
C ASN A 42 20.70 37.96 -35.11
N PRO A 43 19.69 38.69 -34.58
CA PRO A 43 18.35 38.22 -34.35
C PRO A 43 17.44 38.48 -35.57
N SER A 44 17.24 37.49 -36.42
CA SER A 44 16.13 37.47 -37.39
C SER A 44 16.00 36.08 -37.99
N ASP A 45 15.38 35.15 -37.28
CA ASP A 45 14.69 33.98 -37.82
C ASP A 45 13.91 33.35 -36.65
N ALA A 46 12.73 33.92 -36.39
CA ALA A 46 11.76 33.32 -35.48
C ALA A 46 11.06 32.17 -36.21
N ALA A 47 11.59 30.97 -36.05
CA ALA A 47 10.87 29.74 -36.37
C ALA A 47 9.79 29.51 -35.30
N ALA A 48 8.57 29.20 -35.76
CA ALA A 48 7.45 28.86 -34.90
C ALA A 48 7.79 27.71 -33.95
N PRO A 49 7.23 27.68 -32.71
CA PRO A 49 7.53 26.61 -31.76
C PRO A 49 6.99 25.28 -32.29
N GLU A 50 7.88 24.34 -32.55
CA GLU A 50 7.54 22.96 -32.79
C GLU A 50 6.82 22.42 -31.53
N GLN A 51 5.63 21.85 -31.74
CA GLN A 51 4.90 21.12 -30.67
C GLN A 51 5.74 19.92 -30.23
N PRO A 52 5.90 19.67 -28.93
CA PRO A 52 6.69 18.53 -28.45
C PRO A 52 6.00 17.24 -28.85
N SER A 53 6.66 16.46 -29.71
CA SER A 53 6.30 15.10 -30.04
C SER A 53 6.24 14.21 -28.77
N GLY A 54 5.24 13.35 -28.67
CA GLY A 54 4.79 12.58 -27.50
C GLY A 54 5.78 11.61 -26.82
N GLY A 55 7.05 12.02 -26.60
CA GLY A 55 8.06 11.22 -25.87
C GLY A 55 8.28 11.58 -24.40
N VAL A 56 7.72 12.70 -23.94
CA VAL A 56 8.06 13.30 -22.62
C VAL A 56 7.30 12.66 -21.43
N VAL A 57 6.17 12.00 -21.69
CA VAL A 57 5.31 11.47 -20.61
C VAL A 57 5.97 10.31 -19.85
N GLY A 58 6.73 9.45 -20.52
CA GLY A 58 7.38 8.29 -19.90
C GLY A 58 8.54 8.69 -18.96
N ASP A 59 9.39 9.61 -19.37
CA ASP A 59 10.54 10.06 -18.56
C ASP A 59 10.11 10.89 -17.36
N TYR A 60 9.10 11.74 -17.50
CA TYR A 60 8.54 12.51 -16.38
C TYR A 60 7.90 11.59 -15.32
N SER A 61 7.14 10.60 -15.74
CA SER A 61 6.51 9.62 -14.85
C SER A 61 7.55 8.83 -14.04
N LEU A 62 8.61 8.33 -14.68
CA LEU A 62 9.71 7.63 -14.00
C LEU A 62 10.45 8.54 -13.01
N THR A 63 10.70 9.79 -13.36
CA THR A 63 11.32 10.75 -12.45
C THR A 63 10.44 11.03 -11.24
N HIS A 64 9.14 11.18 -11.43
CA HIS A 64 8.17 11.36 -10.35
C HIS A 64 8.17 10.16 -9.39
N LEU A 65 8.07 8.94 -9.89
CA LEU A 65 8.10 7.73 -9.06
C LEU A 65 9.42 7.59 -8.28
N ARG A 66 10.56 7.96 -8.88
CA ARG A 66 11.85 7.97 -8.17
C ARG A 66 11.90 8.99 -7.03
N GLN A 67 11.29 10.15 -7.20
CA GLN A 67 11.17 11.14 -6.12
C GLN A 67 10.31 10.62 -4.98
N LEU A 68 9.15 10.03 -5.27
CA LEU A 68 8.28 9.40 -4.28
C LEU A 68 8.96 8.24 -3.55
N GLU A 69 9.70 7.40 -4.27
CA GLU A 69 10.51 6.32 -3.69
C GLU A 69 11.56 6.88 -2.72
N ALA A 70 12.33 7.89 -3.15
CA ALA A 70 13.39 8.48 -2.34
C ALA A 70 12.84 9.15 -1.06
N GLU A 71 11.72 9.88 -1.17
CA GLU A 71 11.02 10.47 -0.02
C GLU A 71 10.57 9.38 0.96
N SER A 72 9.91 8.33 0.46
CA SER A 72 9.42 7.25 1.31
C SER A 72 10.55 6.50 2.01
N ILE A 73 11.65 6.20 1.31
CA ILE A 73 12.84 5.56 1.87
C ILE A 73 13.47 6.44 2.96
N HIS A 74 13.56 7.75 2.73
CA HIS A 74 14.08 8.70 3.72
C HIS A 74 13.24 8.66 5.00
N ILE A 75 11.91 8.77 4.89
CA ILE A 75 10.98 8.70 6.03
C ILE A 75 11.12 7.38 6.79
N ILE A 76 11.21 6.25 6.08
CA ILE A 76 11.36 4.92 6.70
C ILE A 76 12.66 4.84 7.51
N ARG A 77 13.78 5.35 6.98
CA ARG A 77 15.07 5.36 7.65
C ARG A 77 15.08 6.28 8.88
N GLU A 78 14.45 7.45 8.76
CA GLU A 78 14.34 8.41 9.87
C GLU A 78 13.57 7.81 11.05
N VAL A 79 12.43 7.17 10.79
CA VAL A 79 11.67 6.47 11.84
C VAL A 79 12.47 5.36 12.51
N ALA A 80 13.19 4.55 11.71
CA ALA A 80 14.01 3.48 12.28
C ALA A 80 15.18 4.00 13.13
N ALA A 81 15.64 5.23 12.89
CA ALA A 81 16.69 5.88 13.68
C ALA A 81 16.16 6.57 14.93
N GLU A 82 14.96 7.14 14.89
CA GLU A 82 14.40 7.95 15.98
C GLU A 82 13.63 7.13 17.02
N PHE A 83 12.93 6.06 16.59
CA PHE A 83 12.03 5.30 17.46
C PHE A 83 12.69 4.03 17.97
N GLN A 84 12.34 3.64 19.20
CA GLN A 84 12.92 2.46 19.84
C GLN A 84 12.26 1.16 19.38
N LYS A 85 10.94 1.21 19.11
CA LYS A 85 10.13 0.04 18.75
C LYS A 85 9.17 0.34 17.60
N PRO A 86 9.69 0.63 16.41
CA PRO A 86 8.84 0.80 15.24
C PRO A 86 8.23 -0.55 14.80
N VAL A 87 7.06 -0.50 14.16
CA VAL A 87 6.40 -1.64 13.54
C VAL A 87 5.78 -1.24 12.21
N MET A 88 5.78 -2.13 11.22
CA MET A 88 5.13 -1.86 9.94
C MET A 88 3.83 -2.65 9.82
N LEU A 89 2.71 -1.93 9.66
CA LEU A 89 1.41 -2.57 9.49
C LEU A 89 1.31 -3.22 8.11
N TYR A 90 1.01 -4.51 8.10
CA TYR A 90 0.93 -5.31 6.89
C TYR A 90 -0.50 -5.82 6.67
N SER A 91 -1.27 -5.11 5.85
CA SER A 91 -2.67 -5.46 5.54
C SER A 91 -2.81 -6.50 4.43
N ILE A 92 -1.71 -6.90 3.79
CA ILE A 92 -1.66 -7.79 2.60
C ILE A 92 -2.27 -7.10 1.35
N GLY A 93 -2.56 -5.81 1.42
CA GLY A 93 -3.04 -5.02 0.29
C GLY A 93 -1.90 -4.48 -0.57
N LYS A 94 -2.23 -3.94 -1.75
CA LYS A 94 -1.26 -3.37 -2.70
C LYS A 94 -0.37 -2.29 -2.07
N ASP A 95 -0.97 -1.41 -1.27
CA ASP A 95 -0.24 -0.30 -0.62
C ASP A 95 0.76 -0.84 0.42
N SER A 96 0.36 -1.83 1.22
CA SER A 96 1.29 -2.47 2.17
C SER A 96 2.36 -3.31 1.47
N ALA A 97 2.10 -3.86 0.28
CA ALA A 97 3.12 -4.56 -0.51
C ALA A 97 4.19 -3.57 -1.01
N VAL A 98 3.78 -2.40 -1.54
CA VAL A 98 4.71 -1.33 -1.92
C VAL A 98 5.49 -0.82 -0.71
N LEU A 99 4.83 -0.62 0.44
CA LEU A 99 5.49 -0.16 1.67
C LEU A 99 6.56 -1.14 2.15
N VAL A 100 6.31 -2.45 2.08
CA VAL A 100 7.29 -3.50 2.39
C VAL A 100 8.47 -3.45 1.42
N GLN A 101 8.21 -3.29 0.11
CA GLN A 101 9.28 -3.17 -0.89
C GLN A 101 10.16 -1.94 -0.65
N LEU A 102 9.56 -0.80 -0.31
CA LEU A 102 10.29 0.43 0.06
C LEU A 102 11.16 0.20 1.30
N ALA A 103 10.66 -0.53 2.31
CA ALA A 103 11.44 -0.88 3.49
C ALA A 103 12.61 -1.82 3.17
N LEU A 104 12.40 -2.82 2.30
CA LEU A 104 13.48 -3.69 1.83
C LEU A 104 14.57 -2.89 1.11
N LYS A 105 14.19 -1.94 0.25
CA LYS A 105 15.16 -1.03 -0.41
C LYS A 105 15.86 -0.10 0.58
N ALA A 106 15.12 0.41 1.59
CA ALA A 106 15.67 1.32 2.59
C ALA A 106 16.85 0.72 3.37
N PHE A 107 16.83 -0.59 3.60
CA PHE A 107 17.83 -1.28 4.41
C PHE A 107 18.70 -2.28 3.64
N TYR A 108 18.53 -2.36 2.32
CA TYR A 108 19.35 -3.27 1.51
C TYR A 108 20.86 -3.06 1.76
N PRO A 109 21.68 -4.15 1.94
CA PRO A 109 21.33 -5.58 1.82
C PRO A 109 20.77 -6.23 3.09
N ALA A 110 20.63 -5.50 4.19
CA ALA A 110 20.03 -6.00 5.43
C ALA A 110 18.50 -6.05 5.33
N LYS A 111 17.86 -6.73 6.29
CA LYS A 111 16.42 -6.68 6.47
C LYS A 111 16.01 -5.42 7.26
N PRO A 112 14.76 -4.95 7.11
CA PRO A 112 14.22 -3.89 7.96
C PRO A 112 14.40 -4.26 9.44
N PRO A 113 14.85 -3.30 10.30
CA PRO A 113 15.13 -3.56 11.71
C PRO A 113 13.88 -3.53 12.60
N PHE A 114 12.73 -3.78 12.03
CA PHE A 114 11.43 -3.80 12.71
C PHE A 114 10.52 -4.88 12.12
N PRO A 115 9.59 -5.43 12.92
CA PRO A 115 8.67 -6.46 12.46
C PRO A 115 7.53 -5.89 11.60
N LEU A 116 6.90 -6.78 10.84
CA LEU A 116 5.58 -6.56 10.26
C LEU A 116 4.50 -6.95 11.28
N LEU A 117 3.38 -6.22 11.31
CA LEU A 117 2.20 -6.56 12.12
C LEU A 117 0.97 -6.70 11.24
N HIS A 118 0.40 -7.90 11.22
CA HIS A 118 -0.89 -8.17 10.58
C HIS A 118 -1.98 -8.34 11.62
N ILE A 119 -3.05 -7.54 11.52
CA ILE A 119 -4.26 -7.72 12.32
C ILE A 119 -5.19 -8.68 11.58
N ASP A 120 -5.31 -9.87 12.13
CA ASP A 120 -6.16 -10.91 11.56
C ASP A 120 -7.56 -10.85 12.18
N THR A 121 -8.53 -10.47 11.37
CA THR A 121 -9.95 -10.37 11.74
C THR A 121 -10.68 -11.71 11.60
N THR A 122 -9.95 -12.78 11.16
CA THR A 122 -10.48 -14.11 10.81
C THR A 122 -11.42 -14.15 9.58
N TRP A 123 -11.69 -12.98 8.98
CA TRP A 123 -12.54 -12.80 7.79
C TRP A 123 -11.75 -12.34 6.57
N LYS A 124 -10.47 -12.72 6.48
CA LYS A 124 -9.65 -12.46 5.29
C LYS A 124 -9.94 -13.49 4.20
N PHE A 125 -9.81 -13.09 2.96
CA PHE A 125 -9.81 -14.03 1.84
C PHE A 125 -8.73 -15.10 2.02
N ARG A 126 -9.02 -16.35 1.67
CA ARG A 126 -8.06 -17.46 1.73
C ARG A 126 -6.78 -17.15 0.95
N GLN A 127 -6.91 -16.59 -0.26
CA GLN A 127 -5.76 -16.18 -1.07
C GLN A 127 -4.88 -15.12 -0.39
N MET A 128 -5.45 -14.23 0.43
CA MET A 128 -4.65 -13.29 1.22
C MET A 128 -3.83 -14.00 2.29
N ILE A 129 -4.42 -14.97 2.99
CA ILE A 129 -3.73 -15.74 4.03
C ILE A 129 -2.60 -16.57 3.40
N GLU A 130 -2.85 -17.25 2.29
CA GLU A 130 -1.86 -18.01 1.54
C GLU A 130 -0.70 -17.11 1.08
N PHE A 131 -1.02 -15.95 0.53
CA PHE A 131 -0.01 -14.97 0.10
C PHE A 131 0.83 -14.47 1.28
N ARG A 132 0.22 -14.15 2.42
CA ARG A 132 0.91 -13.74 3.64
C ARG A 132 1.94 -14.78 4.09
N GLU A 133 1.52 -16.06 4.18
CA GLU A 133 2.40 -17.12 4.68
C GLU A 133 3.49 -17.50 3.69
N ASN A 134 3.19 -17.52 2.39
CA ASN A 134 4.17 -17.93 1.39
C ASN A 134 5.12 -16.79 1.02
N TYR A 135 4.61 -15.58 0.73
CA TYR A 135 5.45 -14.48 0.30
C TYR A 135 6.14 -13.76 1.47
N ALA A 136 5.37 -13.13 2.39
CA ALA A 136 5.98 -12.31 3.42
C ALA A 136 6.80 -13.14 4.43
N ARG A 137 6.26 -14.28 4.88
CA ARG A 137 6.91 -15.09 5.91
C ARG A 137 8.01 -15.99 5.36
N LYS A 138 7.73 -16.77 4.29
CA LYS A 138 8.69 -17.77 3.79
C LYS A 138 9.68 -17.17 2.79
N GLU A 139 9.19 -16.51 1.73
CA GLU A 139 10.04 -16.02 0.65
C GLU A 139 10.90 -14.83 1.08
N LEU A 140 10.29 -13.79 1.66
CA LEU A 140 11.02 -12.63 2.17
C LEU A 140 11.67 -12.91 3.52
N GLY A 141 11.19 -13.91 4.28
CA GLY A 141 11.68 -14.27 5.60
C GLY A 141 11.66 -13.11 6.58
N LEU A 142 10.63 -12.26 6.51
CA LEU A 142 10.44 -11.11 7.40
C LEU A 142 9.85 -11.56 8.74
N ASP A 143 10.20 -10.83 9.79
CA ASP A 143 9.57 -11.03 11.10
C ASP A 143 8.12 -10.53 11.03
N LEU A 144 7.17 -11.47 11.03
CA LEU A 144 5.74 -11.20 10.85
C LEU A 144 4.96 -11.62 12.08
N LEU A 145 4.49 -10.64 12.81
CA LEU A 145 3.56 -10.78 13.92
C LEU A 145 2.13 -10.82 13.38
N VAL A 146 1.37 -11.82 13.78
CA VAL A 146 -0.07 -11.92 13.48
C VAL A 146 -0.83 -11.79 14.79
N TYR A 147 -1.73 -10.82 14.88
CA TYR A 147 -2.50 -10.55 16.07
C TYR A 147 -3.99 -10.66 15.79
N THR A 148 -4.70 -11.40 16.64
CA THR A 148 -6.16 -11.54 16.63
C THR A 148 -6.71 -11.14 17.99
N ASN A 149 -7.79 -10.37 18.03
CA ASN A 149 -8.49 -10.04 19.27
C ASN A 149 -9.29 -11.26 19.75
N THR A 150 -8.71 -12.05 20.65
CA THR A 150 -9.33 -13.29 21.16
C THR A 150 -10.61 -13.02 21.96
N GLU A 151 -10.69 -11.91 22.70
CA GLU A 151 -11.92 -11.52 23.40
C GLU A 151 -13.00 -11.07 22.40
N GLY A 152 -12.60 -10.38 21.34
CA GLY A 152 -13.51 -10.01 20.26
C GLY A 152 -14.10 -11.22 19.53
N LEU A 153 -13.35 -12.30 19.39
CA LEU A 153 -13.87 -13.56 18.81
C LEU A 153 -15.02 -14.15 19.61
N LYS A 154 -14.97 -14.07 20.94
CA LYS A 154 -16.03 -14.59 21.82
C LYS A 154 -17.36 -13.87 21.62
N LEU A 155 -17.33 -12.63 21.13
CA LEU A 155 -18.55 -11.85 20.83
C LEU A 155 -19.26 -12.34 19.56
N ASN A 156 -18.60 -13.13 18.73
CA ASN A 156 -19.13 -13.72 17.49
C ASN A 156 -19.92 -12.73 16.63
N ILE A 157 -19.33 -11.58 16.30
CA ILE A 157 -19.97 -10.51 15.53
C ILE A 157 -19.77 -10.76 14.04
N PRO A 158 -20.80 -11.18 13.27
CA PRO A 158 -20.68 -11.36 11.83
C PRO A 158 -20.48 -10.01 11.13
N PRO A 159 -19.50 -9.89 10.21
CA PRO A 159 -19.23 -8.61 9.55
C PRO A 159 -20.38 -8.11 8.67
N TRP A 160 -21.24 -8.99 8.13
CA TRP A 160 -22.38 -8.60 7.28
C TRP A 160 -23.61 -8.15 8.08
N GLU A 161 -23.72 -8.46 9.38
CA GLU A 161 -24.80 -8.03 10.24
C GLU A 161 -24.49 -6.68 10.88
N ASN A 162 -23.27 -6.50 11.38
CA ASN A 162 -22.82 -5.27 12.00
C ASN A 162 -21.37 -4.96 11.63
N SER A 163 -21.19 -4.37 10.45
CA SER A 163 -19.89 -4.05 9.86
C SER A 163 -19.07 -3.09 10.71
N GLU A 164 -19.72 -2.08 11.31
CA GLU A 164 -19.07 -1.08 12.16
C GLU A 164 -18.53 -1.73 13.43
N ARG A 165 -19.38 -2.45 14.18
CA ARG A 165 -19.00 -3.10 15.43
C ARG A 165 -17.92 -4.17 15.21
N HIS A 166 -18.05 -4.97 14.14
CA HIS A 166 -17.02 -5.94 13.76
C HIS A 166 -15.67 -5.26 13.51
N THR A 167 -15.68 -4.17 12.75
CA THR A 167 -14.46 -3.41 12.43
C THR A 167 -13.86 -2.76 13.68
N GLU A 168 -14.69 -2.19 14.55
CA GLU A 168 -14.24 -1.62 15.81
C GLU A 168 -13.53 -2.65 16.66
N VAL A 169 -14.17 -3.79 16.94
CA VAL A 169 -13.66 -4.83 17.84
C VAL A 169 -12.51 -5.61 17.22
N MET A 170 -12.68 -6.10 15.99
CA MET A 170 -11.73 -7.05 15.39
C MET A 170 -10.57 -6.38 14.65
N LYS A 171 -10.66 -5.07 14.36
CA LYS A 171 -9.60 -4.34 13.68
C LYS A 171 -9.04 -3.22 14.54
N THR A 172 -9.88 -2.26 14.98
CA THR A 172 -9.42 -1.06 15.70
C THR A 172 -8.90 -1.41 17.10
N ASP A 173 -9.71 -2.11 17.91
CA ASP A 173 -9.29 -2.50 19.25
C ASP A 173 -8.18 -3.54 19.21
N ALA A 174 -8.23 -4.49 18.27
CA ALA A 174 -7.14 -5.46 18.06
C ALA A 174 -5.80 -4.76 17.75
N LEU A 175 -5.82 -3.69 16.94
CA LEU A 175 -4.61 -2.91 16.66
C LEU A 175 -4.09 -2.22 17.92
N LYS A 176 -4.96 -1.54 18.68
CA LYS A 176 -4.56 -0.88 19.95
C LYS A 176 -3.96 -1.90 20.92
N GLN A 177 -4.64 -3.04 21.13
CA GLN A 177 -4.16 -4.12 21.98
C GLN A 177 -2.78 -4.65 21.54
N ALA A 178 -2.57 -4.82 20.23
CA ALA A 178 -1.29 -5.29 19.71
C ALA A 178 -0.17 -4.26 19.97
N LEU A 179 -0.44 -2.97 19.71
CA LEU A 179 0.54 -1.91 19.94
C LEU A 179 0.94 -1.80 21.41
N ASP A 180 -0.04 -1.84 22.32
CA ASP A 180 0.20 -1.80 23.77
C ASP A 180 0.93 -3.06 24.24
N LYS A 181 0.49 -4.24 23.81
CA LYS A 181 1.08 -5.53 24.20
C LYS A 181 2.56 -5.61 23.85
N TYR A 182 2.93 -5.17 22.65
CA TYR A 182 4.32 -5.22 22.18
C TYR A 182 5.12 -3.96 22.51
N GLY A 183 4.44 -2.89 22.97
CA GLY A 183 5.05 -1.62 23.34
C GLY A 183 5.61 -0.84 22.15
N PHE A 184 4.93 -0.87 20.99
CA PHE A 184 5.34 -0.13 19.81
C PHE A 184 5.08 1.37 19.99
N ASP A 185 6.10 2.18 19.71
CA ASP A 185 6.07 3.65 19.81
C ASP A 185 5.78 4.33 18.48
N SER A 186 6.00 3.64 17.38
CA SER A 186 5.64 4.10 16.03
C SER A 186 5.11 2.96 15.17
N ALA A 187 4.21 3.30 14.23
CA ALA A 187 3.65 2.31 13.31
C ALA A 187 3.50 2.88 11.90
N PHE A 188 4.21 2.28 10.95
CA PHE A 188 4.06 2.62 9.54
C PHE A 188 2.74 2.12 8.96
N GLY A 189 2.15 2.91 8.08
CA GLY A 189 0.97 2.55 7.30
C GLY A 189 1.03 3.04 5.86
N GLY A 190 0.36 2.30 4.99
CA GLY A 190 0.30 2.59 3.55
C GLY A 190 -0.80 3.57 3.15
N ALA A 191 -1.32 4.38 4.07
CA ALA A 191 -2.36 5.35 3.76
C ALA A 191 -1.84 6.51 2.91
N ARG A 192 -2.67 6.97 1.98
CA ARG A 192 -2.38 8.06 1.05
C ARG A 192 -3.41 9.18 1.17
N ARG A 193 -2.99 10.41 0.86
CA ARG A 193 -3.87 11.59 0.91
C ARG A 193 -4.99 11.56 -0.14
N ASP A 194 -4.79 10.87 -1.27
CA ASP A 194 -5.76 10.75 -2.36
C ASP A 194 -6.92 9.79 -2.06
N GLU A 195 -6.79 8.92 -1.06
CA GLU A 195 -7.82 7.91 -0.74
C GLU A 195 -9.15 8.55 -0.33
N GLU A 196 -9.08 9.58 0.52
CA GLU A 196 -10.26 10.26 1.08
C GLU A 196 -9.94 11.60 1.72
N LYS A 197 -10.98 12.45 1.93
CA LYS A 197 -10.83 13.81 2.49
C LYS A 197 -10.19 13.84 3.87
N SER A 198 -10.46 12.88 4.75
CA SER A 198 -9.89 12.88 6.10
C SER A 198 -8.41 12.50 6.09
N ARG A 199 -7.94 11.74 5.09
CA ARG A 199 -6.51 11.43 4.87
C ARG A 199 -5.72 12.66 4.45
N ALA A 200 -6.32 13.57 3.68
CA ALA A 200 -5.67 14.81 3.29
C ALA A 200 -5.32 15.73 4.48
N LYS A 201 -6.05 15.60 5.60
CA LYS A 201 -5.77 16.33 6.85
C LYS A 201 -4.69 15.68 7.71
N GLU A 202 -4.33 14.43 7.46
CA GLU A 202 -3.39 13.68 8.25
C GLU A 202 -1.95 14.06 7.91
N ARG A 203 -1.08 14.14 8.91
CA ARG A 203 0.35 14.39 8.74
C ARG A 203 1.08 13.11 8.35
N VAL A 204 2.28 13.25 7.80
CA VAL A 204 3.18 12.10 7.55
C VAL A 204 3.52 11.44 8.88
N PHE A 205 3.88 12.24 9.91
CA PHE A 205 4.03 11.81 11.30
C PHE A 205 2.77 12.19 12.07
N SER A 206 1.78 11.32 12.04
CA SER A 206 0.46 11.55 12.62
C SER A 206 0.44 11.13 14.08
N PHE A 207 0.44 12.12 14.95
CA PHE A 207 0.50 11.96 16.41
C PHE A 207 -0.78 11.29 16.96
N ARG A 208 -0.60 10.40 17.94
CA ARG A 208 -1.65 9.73 18.70
C ARG A 208 -1.44 9.89 20.19
N ASP A 209 -2.51 10.25 20.90
CA ASP A 209 -2.50 10.35 22.36
C ASP A 209 -2.38 8.97 23.05
N THR A 210 -2.33 8.96 24.38
CA THR A 210 -2.23 7.76 25.23
C THR A 210 -3.41 6.76 25.05
N LYS A 211 -4.49 7.17 24.35
CA LYS A 211 -5.64 6.32 24.01
C LYS A 211 -5.66 5.99 22.51
N HIS A 212 -4.54 6.19 21.80
CA HIS A 212 -4.40 6.03 20.36
C HIS A 212 -5.30 6.92 19.51
N ARG A 213 -5.86 8.00 20.06
CA ARG A 213 -6.78 8.90 19.36
C ARG A 213 -6.02 9.93 18.54
N TRP A 214 -6.57 10.24 17.37
CA TRP A 214 -6.10 11.32 16.52
C TRP A 214 -6.90 12.59 16.77
N ASP A 215 -6.19 13.70 17.00
CA ASP A 215 -6.77 15.03 17.06
C ASP A 215 -6.13 15.92 15.99
N PRO A 216 -6.90 16.39 14.99
CA PRO A 216 -6.35 17.24 13.92
C PRO A 216 -5.82 18.58 14.41
N LYS A 217 -6.28 19.06 15.57
CA LYS A 217 -5.83 20.33 16.15
C LYS A 217 -4.50 20.20 16.90
N ASN A 218 -4.14 18.99 17.28
CA ASN A 218 -2.95 18.69 18.08
C ASN A 218 -1.89 17.96 17.26
N GLN A 219 -1.76 18.30 15.98
CA GLN A 219 -0.73 17.77 15.10
C GLN A 219 0.43 18.76 14.97
N ARG A 220 1.62 18.23 14.74
CA ARG A 220 2.84 19.03 14.60
C ARG A 220 2.99 19.52 13.16
N PRO A 221 3.52 20.74 12.93
CA PRO A 221 3.83 21.21 11.58
C PRO A 221 4.97 20.39 10.97
N GLU A 222 4.92 20.18 9.65
CA GLU A 222 5.92 19.45 8.86
C GLU A 222 6.49 20.39 7.78
N LEU A 223 7.05 21.52 8.21
CA LEU A 223 7.67 22.48 7.32
C LEU A 223 8.98 21.92 6.77
N TRP A 224 9.23 22.10 5.47
CA TRP A 224 10.44 21.66 4.79
C TRP A 224 10.75 20.16 4.93
N ASN A 225 9.72 19.32 5.05
CA ASN A 225 9.86 17.88 5.30
C ASN A 225 10.66 17.53 6.57
N LEU A 226 10.65 18.42 7.55
CA LEU A 226 11.19 18.14 8.88
C LEU A 226 10.10 17.54 9.76
N PHE A 227 10.36 16.35 10.27
CA PHE A 227 9.42 15.59 11.08
C PHE A 227 9.82 15.63 12.55
N ASN A 228 8.84 15.71 13.44
CA ASN A 228 9.09 15.68 14.87
C ASN A 228 8.56 14.37 15.46
N GLY A 229 9.47 13.42 15.68
CA GLY A 229 9.21 12.09 16.23
C GLY A 229 9.07 12.03 17.75
N ARG A 230 9.23 13.14 18.48
CA ARG A 230 9.19 13.11 19.94
C ARG A 230 7.82 12.67 20.47
N VAL A 231 7.80 11.62 21.29
CA VAL A 231 6.62 11.09 21.99
C VAL A 231 6.83 11.09 23.50
N ASN A 232 5.76 11.29 24.26
CA ASN A 232 5.77 11.05 25.70
C ASN A 232 5.37 9.60 26.00
N LYS A 233 5.56 9.18 27.24
CA LYS A 233 5.19 7.82 27.66
C LYS A 233 3.71 7.53 27.39
N GLY A 234 3.43 6.47 26.63
CA GLY A 234 2.09 6.03 26.24
C GLY A 234 1.52 6.70 25.00
N GLU A 235 2.19 7.72 24.44
CA GLU A 235 1.87 8.29 23.14
C GLU A 235 2.54 7.49 22.02
N SER A 236 2.07 7.63 20.77
CA SER A 236 2.66 6.99 19.62
C SER A 236 2.47 7.81 18.35
N ILE A 237 3.21 7.48 17.30
CA ILE A 237 3.07 8.11 15.99
C ILE A 237 2.66 7.07 14.95
N ARG A 238 1.69 7.41 14.11
CA ARG A 238 1.43 6.71 12.86
C ARG A 238 2.23 7.41 11.77
N VAL A 239 3.01 6.63 11.03
CA VAL A 239 3.85 7.18 9.96
C VAL A 239 3.33 6.73 8.60
N PHE A 240 3.16 7.68 7.69
CA PHE A 240 2.62 7.44 6.35
C PHE A 240 3.63 7.83 5.27
N PRO A 241 4.63 6.99 4.98
CA PRO A 241 5.67 7.30 4.00
C PRO A 241 5.13 7.51 2.58
N MET A 242 3.95 6.94 2.31
CA MET A 242 3.28 7.01 1.01
C MET A 242 2.22 8.11 0.93
N SER A 243 2.21 9.08 1.85
CA SER A 243 1.18 10.15 1.90
C SER A 243 0.98 10.88 0.57
N ASN A 244 2.03 11.11 -0.19
CA ASN A 244 2.02 11.88 -1.44
C ASN A 244 1.79 11.02 -2.69
N TRP A 245 1.69 9.70 -2.54
CA TRP A 245 1.42 8.77 -3.64
C TRP A 245 -0.06 8.78 -4.02
N THR A 246 -0.36 8.64 -5.30
CA THR A 246 -1.69 8.34 -5.82
C THR A 246 -1.91 6.84 -5.99
N GLU A 247 -3.17 6.41 -6.20
CA GLU A 247 -3.45 5.01 -6.53
C GLU A 247 -2.74 4.60 -7.83
N LEU A 248 -2.68 5.51 -8.81
CA LEU A 248 -1.99 5.26 -10.06
C LEU A 248 -0.48 5.08 -9.85
N ASP A 249 0.16 5.90 -9.01
CA ASP A 249 1.59 5.75 -8.67
C ASP A 249 1.87 4.38 -8.06
N VAL A 250 1.00 3.91 -7.16
CA VAL A 250 1.11 2.57 -6.55
C VAL A 250 1.08 1.49 -7.63
N TRP A 251 0.13 1.52 -8.56
CA TRP A 251 0.03 0.52 -9.63
C TRP A 251 1.20 0.57 -10.61
N GLN A 252 1.64 1.77 -10.99
CA GLN A 252 2.82 1.96 -11.85
C GLN A 252 4.08 1.44 -11.16
N TYR A 253 4.25 1.70 -9.87
CA TYR A 253 5.40 1.25 -9.11
C TYR A 253 5.39 -0.28 -8.93
N ILE A 254 4.24 -0.90 -8.67
CA ILE A 254 4.08 -2.36 -8.62
C ILE A 254 4.51 -2.98 -9.95
N HIS A 255 4.10 -2.38 -11.07
CA HIS A 255 4.48 -2.86 -12.40
C HIS A 255 5.98 -2.68 -12.67
N LEU A 256 6.53 -1.49 -12.41
CA LEU A 256 7.93 -1.16 -12.63
C LEU A 256 8.88 -2.06 -11.83
N GLU A 257 8.57 -2.27 -10.57
CA GLU A 257 9.40 -3.04 -9.63
C GLU A 257 9.03 -4.53 -9.59
N SER A 258 8.05 -4.97 -10.38
CA SER A 258 7.54 -6.34 -10.41
C SER A 258 7.18 -6.87 -9.01
N ILE A 259 6.52 -6.03 -8.20
CA ILE A 259 6.15 -6.37 -6.82
C ILE A 259 5.06 -7.44 -6.84
N PRO A 260 5.25 -8.59 -6.17
CA PRO A 260 4.20 -9.58 -6.02
C PRO A 260 3.00 -9.03 -5.25
N ILE A 261 1.81 -9.31 -5.76
CA ILE A 261 0.53 -8.91 -5.17
C ILE A 261 -0.43 -10.10 -5.09
N VAL A 262 -1.44 -9.97 -4.23
CA VAL A 262 -2.49 -11.00 -4.12
C VAL A 262 -3.23 -11.13 -5.46
N PRO A 263 -3.46 -12.35 -5.99
CA PRO A 263 -4.14 -12.56 -7.27
C PRO A 263 -5.57 -11.99 -7.36
N LEU A 264 -6.18 -11.64 -6.23
CA LEU A 264 -7.49 -10.99 -6.18
C LEU A 264 -7.55 -9.62 -6.87
N TYR A 265 -6.41 -8.97 -7.05
CA TYR A 265 -6.32 -7.71 -7.80
C TYR A 265 -6.45 -7.87 -9.31
N LEU A 266 -6.18 -9.07 -9.83
CA LEU A 266 -6.31 -9.42 -11.23
C LEU A 266 -7.70 -9.99 -11.50
N SER A 267 -8.27 -9.72 -12.68
CA SER A 267 -9.56 -10.28 -13.07
C SER A 267 -9.49 -11.79 -13.20
N ALA A 268 -10.52 -12.44 -12.68
CA ALA A 268 -10.77 -13.86 -12.87
C ALA A 268 -12.26 -14.17 -12.69
N LYS A 269 -12.72 -15.31 -13.19
CA LYS A 269 -14.06 -15.81 -12.90
C LYS A 269 -14.15 -16.23 -11.43
N ARG A 270 -15.03 -15.57 -10.67
CA ARG A 270 -15.22 -15.82 -9.25
C ARG A 270 -16.71 -15.92 -8.89
N PRO A 271 -17.04 -16.71 -7.86
CA PRO A 271 -18.40 -16.76 -7.32
C PRO A 271 -18.71 -15.46 -6.58
N VAL A 272 -19.70 -14.74 -7.03
CA VAL A 272 -20.14 -13.46 -6.43
C VAL A 272 -21.64 -13.44 -6.20
N ILE A 273 -22.04 -12.67 -5.20
CA ILE A 273 -23.44 -12.34 -4.94
C ILE A 273 -23.65 -10.83 -5.05
N ARG A 274 -24.85 -10.41 -5.42
CA ARG A 274 -25.25 -8.99 -5.41
C ARG A 274 -25.99 -8.68 -4.11
N ARG A 275 -25.37 -7.91 -3.23
CA ARG A 275 -25.98 -7.49 -1.97
C ARG A 275 -25.94 -5.98 -1.84
N LYS A 276 -27.12 -5.33 -1.70
CA LYS A 276 -27.25 -3.85 -1.63
C LYS A 276 -26.51 -3.12 -2.78
N GLY A 277 -26.54 -3.69 -3.99
CA GLY A 277 -25.88 -3.10 -5.16
C GLY A 277 -24.36 -3.31 -5.24
N VAL A 278 -23.76 -4.03 -4.30
CA VAL A 278 -22.32 -4.36 -4.29
C VAL A 278 -22.14 -5.81 -4.67
N LEU A 279 -21.10 -6.09 -5.49
CA LEU A 279 -20.65 -7.44 -5.79
C LEU A 279 -19.76 -7.92 -4.66
N LEU A 280 -20.15 -8.99 -3.96
CA LEU A 280 -19.38 -9.61 -2.89
C LEU A 280 -18.97 -11.01 -3.31
N MET A 281 -17.69 -11.30 -3.23
CA MET A 281 -17.20 -12.67 -3.43
C MET A 281 -17.49 -13.50 -2.19
N ARG A 282 -18.12 -14.65 -2.37
CA ARG A 282 -18.33 -15.64 -1.33
C ARG A 282 -17.11 -16.55 -1.29
N ASP A 283 -16.19 -16.27 -0.37
CA ASP A 283 -14.91 -17.00 -0.27
C ASP A 283 -15.07 -18.37 0.43
N ASP A 284 -16.03 -18.47 1.35
CA ASP A 284 -16.37 -19.71 2.07
C ASP A 284 -17.84 -19.73 2.55
N ASP A 285 -18.26 -20.85 3.17
CA ASP A 285 -19.64 -21.08 3.60
C ASP A 285 -20.04 -20.34 4.88
N ARG A 286 -19.11 -19.67 5.56
CA ARG A 286 -19.42 -18.85 6.75
C ARG A 286 -20.31 -17.65 6.41
N MET A 287 -20.23 -17.17 5.18
CA MET A 287 -21.11 -16.10 4.68
C MET A 287 -22.39 -16.72 4.08
N PRO A 288 -23.55 -16.61 4.76
CA PRO A 288 -24.79 -17.19 4.27
C PRO A 288 -25.35 -16.43 3.08
N LEU A 289 -26.05 -17.14 2.21
CA LEU A 289 -26.92 -16.54 1.20
C LEU A 289 -28.21 -16.07 1.86
N LEU A 290 -28.62 -14.84 1.60
CA LEU A 290 -29.91 -14.31 2.04
C LEU A 290 -31.04 -14.76 1.08
N PRO A 291 -32.31 -14.79 1.56
CA PRO A 291 -33.44 -15.13 0.70
C PRO A 291 -33.46 -14.28 -0.59
N GLY A 292 -33.48 -14.95 -1.74
CA GLY A 292 -33.47 -14.30 -3.05
C GLY A 292 -32.10 -14.01 -3.63
N GLU A 293 -31.01 -14.14 -2.87
CA GLU A 293 -29.65 -14.05 -3.43
C GLU A 293 -29.30 -15.31 -4.21
N LYS A 294 -28.57 -15.08 -5.31
CA LYS A 294 -28.01 -16.16 -6.15
C LYS A 294 -26.53 -15.89 -6.33
N GLU A 295 -25.76 -16.97 -6.31
CA GLU A 295 -24.34 -16.94 -6.65
C GLU A 295 -24.20 -16.99 -8.18
N GLU A 296 -23.43 -16.05 -8.72
CA GLU A 296 -23.14 -15.93 -10.15
C GLU A 296 -21.63 -16.00 -10.36
N MET A 297 -21.20 -16.65 -11.45
CA MET A 297 -19.78 -16.68 -11.84
C MET A 297 -19.50 -15.51 -12.79
N LEU A 298 -18.86 -14.47 -12.28
CA LEU A 298 -18.52 -13.26 -13.05
C LEU A 298 -17.00 -13.05 -13.12
N SER A 299 -16.54 -12.39 -14.19
CA SER A 299 -15.16 -11.90 -14.29
C SER A 299 -15.06 -10.64 -13.44
N VAL A 300 -14.38 -10.77 -12.31
CA VAL A 300 -14.25 -9.68 -11.31
C VAL A 300 -12.85 -9.58 -10.76
N ARG A 301 -12.48 -8.37 -10.35
CA ARG A 301 -11.29 -8.07 -9.57
C ARG A 301 -11.62 -7.17 -8.39
N PHE A 302 -10.64 -7.01 -7.49
CA PHE A 302 -10.76 -6.08 -6.37
C PHE A 302 -9.86 -4.86 -6.59
N ARG A 303 -10.32 -3.66 -6.19
CA ARG A 303 -9.47 -2.46 -6.10
C ARG A 303 -8.86 -2.32 -4.71
N THR A 304 -9.56 -2.79 -3.68
CA THR A 304 -9.09 -2.81 -2.29
C THR A 304 -9.43 -4.14 -1.65
N LEU A 305 -8.57 -4.61 -0.75
CA LEU A 305 -8.77 -5.85 0.00
C LEU A 305 -8.94 -5.58 1.49
N GLY A 306 -9.85 -6.31 2.11
CA GLY A 306 -10.16 -6.22 3.53
C GLY A 306 -10.74 -7.53 4.07
N CYS A 307 -11.79 -7.44 4.91
CA CYS A 307 -12.63 -8.59 5.24
C CYS A 307 -13.48 -8.94 4.02
N TYR A 308 -13.51 -10.21 3.60
CA TYR A 308 -14.17 -10.57 2.35
C TYR A 308 -15.67 -10.21 2.29
N PRO A 309 -16.46 -10.30 3.39
CA PRO A 309 -17.86 -9.90 3.35
C PRO A 309 -18.09 -8.38 3.24
N LEU A 310 -17.02 -7.57 3.41
CA LEU A 310 -17.07 -6.11 3.39
C LEU A 310 -16.30 -5.49 2.21
N SER A 311 -15.67 -6.34 1.39
CA SER A 311 -14.88 -5.93 0.22
C SER A 311 -15.68 -6.12 -1.06
N GLY A 312 -16.04 -5.00 -1.71
CA GLY A 312 -16.72 -5.03 -3.00
C GLY A 312 -15.75 -5.38 -4.13
N ALA A 313 -16.19 -6.27 -5.01
CA ALA A 313 -15.55 -6.55 -6.28
C ALA A 313 -16.10 -5.62 -7.37
N VAL A 314 -15.35 -5.46 -8.45
CA VAL A 314 -15.77 -4.76 -9.66
C VAL A 314 -15.70 -5.71 -10.85
N GLU A 315 -16.70 -5.66 -11.74
CA GLU A 315 -16.65 -6.37 -13.02
C GLU A 315 -15.52 -5.77 -13.86
N SER A 316 -14.65 -6.61 -14.37
CA SER A 316 -13.47 -6.19 -15.12
C SER A 316 -12.86 -7.38 -15.85
N ASP A 317 -12.25 -7.11 -17.00
CA ASP A 317 -11.48 -8.06 -17.77
C ASP A 317 -9.96 -7.86 -17.61
N ALA A 318 -9.54 -6.90 -16.77
CA ALA A 318 -8.13 -6.60 -16.53
C ALA A 318 -7.45 -7.70 -15.70
N ASP A 319 -6.79 -8.62 -16.37
CA ASP A 319 -6.07 -9.76 -15.81
C ASP A 319 -4.54 -9.53 -15.75
N THR A 320 -4.06 -8.36 -16.20
CA THR A 320 -2.66 -7.94 -16.17
C THR A 320 -2.50 -6.55 -15.57
N LEU A 321 -1.30 -6.25 -15.05
CA LEU A 321 -0.97 -4.93 -14.48
C LEU A 321 -1.14 -3.78 -15.49
N PRO A 322 -0.69 -3.89 -16.76
CA PRO A 322 -0.92 -2.83 -17.75
C PRO A 322 -2.40 -2.52 -17.98
N GLN A 323 -3.27 -3.54 -18.02
CA GLN A 323 -4.72 -3.33 -18.15
C GLN A 323 -5.31 -2.66 -16.92
N ILE A 324 -4.88 -3.02 -15.70
CA ILE A 324 -5.28 -2.32 -14.47
C ILE A 324 -4.86 -0.86 -14.52
N ILE A 325 -3.64 -0.56 -14.93
CA ILE A 325 -3.15 0.82 -15.07
C ILE A 325 -4.01 1.59 -16.08
N GLN A 326 -4.36 0.97 -17.21
CA GLN A 326 -5.23 1.58 -18.21
C GLN A 326 -6.64 1.88 -17.64
N GLU A 327 -7.24 0.95 -16.89
CA GLU A 327 -8.50 1.19 -16.19
C GLU A 327 -8.39 2.34 -15.19
N MET A 328 -7.27 2.45 -14.47
CA MET A 328 -7.05 3.53 -13.49
C MET A 328 -6.97 4.91 -14.15
N LEU A 329 -6.37 5.02 -15.32
CA LEU A 329 -6.34 6.27 -16.09
C LEU A 329 -7.75 6.74 -16.51
N LEU A 330 -8.70 5.83 -16.67
CA LEU A 330 -10.09 6.12 -17.02
C LEU A 330 -11.01 6.25 -15.79
N ALA A 331 -10.54 5.85 -14.60
CA ALA A 331 -11.35 5.83 -13.40
C ALA A 331 -11.63 7.25 -12.88
N LYS A 332 -12.92 7.58 -12.71
CA LYS A 332 -13.40 8.86 -12.13
C LYS A 332 -13.70 8.77 -10.64
N THR A 333 -13.59 7.58 -10.04
CA THR A 333 -14.05 7.28 -8.69
C THR A 333 -12.93 6.75 -7.81
N SER A 334 -12.95 7.14 -6.53
CA SER A 334 -12.00 6.63 -5.54
C SER A 334 -12.12 5.10 -5.39
N GLU A 335 -11.00 4.44 -5.09
CA GLU A 335 -10.93 3.00 -4.81
C GLU A 335 -11.83 2.55 -3.64
N ARG A 336 -12.17 3.48 -2.73
CA ARG A 336 -12.97 3.20 -1.54
C ARG A 336 -14.47 3.10 -1.80
N GLN A 337 -14.96 3.56 -2.95
CA GLN A 337 -16.38 3.54 -3.29
C GLN A 337 -17.04 2.14 -3.27
N GLY A 338 -16.26 1.08 -3.43
CA GLY A 338 -16.73 -0.32 -3.36
C GLY A 338 -16.79 -0.92 -1.95
N ARG A 339 -16.46 -0.16 -0.90
CA ARG A 339 -16.45 -0.69 0.48
C ARG A 339 -17.79 -0.46 1.16
N ILE A 340 -18.42 -1.52 1.66
CA ILE A 340 -19.69 -1.44 2.41
C ILE A 340 -19.53 -0.53 3.63
N ILE A 341 -18.41 -0.64 4.34
CA ILE A 341 -18.14 0.13 5.56
C ILE A 341 -18.09 1.66 5.34
N ASP A 342 -17.82 2.10 4.11
CA ASP A 342 -17.75 3.51 3.76
C ASP A 342 -19.11 4.05 3.24
N GLN A 343 -20.08 3.15 2.95
CA GLN A 343 -21.43 3.49 2.51
C GLN A 343 -22.41 3.74 3.68
N ASP A 344 -22.14 3.10 4.84
CA ASP A 344 -23.03 3.19 6.02
C ASP A 344 -22.92 4.55 6.73
N GLU A 345 -21.96 5.44 6.35
CA GLU A 345 -21.76 6.73 7.00
C GLU A 345 -21.55 7.86 5.97
N GLY A 346 -22.32 8.93 6.08
CA GLY A 346 -22.04 10.20 5.37
C GLY A 346 -20.61 10.67 5.69
N GLY A 347 -19.95 11.41 4.78
CA GLY A 347 -18.51 11.74 4.75
C GLY A 347 -17.80 12.21 6.05
N ALA A 348 -18.49 12.29 7.18
CA ALA A 348 -17.92 12.56 8.51
C ALA A 348 -17.43 11.28 9.24
N GLY A 349 -17.88 10.08 8.82
CA GLY A 349 -17.66 8.84 9.56
C GLY A 349 -16.21 8.42 9.71
N MET A 350 -15.36 8.64 8.69
CA MET A 350 -13.95 8.26 8.77
C MET A 350 -13.12 9.14 9.71
N GLU A 351 -13.44 10.44 9.81
CA GLU A 351 -12.78 11.33 10.76
C GLU A 351 -13.13 10.94 12.20
N GLU A 352 -14.37 10.58 12.45
CA GLU A 352 -14.80 10.08 13.76
C GLU A 352 -14.14 8.73 14.13
N LYS A 353 -14.04 7.81 13.17
CA LYS A 353 -13.30 6.54 13.37
C LYS A 353 -11.84 6.76 13.74
N LYS A 354 -11.16 7.73 13.11
CA LYS A 354 -9.78 8.10 13.47
C LYS A 354 -9.68 8.68 14.88
N ARG A 355 -10.64 9.51 15.29
CA ARG A 355 -10.71 10.01 16.66
C ARG A 355 -10.84 8.89 17.69
N ARG A 356 -11.46 7.76 17.33
CA ARG A 356 -11.55 6.55 18.14
C ARG A 356 -10.30 5.67 18.06
N GLY A 357 -9.31 6.02 17.25
CA GLY A 357 -8.06 5.28 17.08
C GLY A 357 -8.02 4.33 15.88
N TYR A 358 -8.97 4.43 14.95
CA TYR A 358 -8.91 3.71 13.67
C TYR A 358 -7.68 4.14 12.85
N PHE A 359 -7.16 3.18 12.11
CA PHE A 359 -5.99 3.37 11.25
C PHE A 359 -6.40 3.66 9.82
#